data_89f55b2ca2e0b7287b275e3101446508
#
_entry.id   89f55b2ca2e0b7287b275e3101446508
#
_cell.length_a   1.000
_cell.length_b   1.000
_cell.length_c   1.000
_cell.angle_alpha   90.00
_cell.angle_beta   90.00
_cell.angle_gamma   90.00
#
_symmetry.space_group_name_H-M   'P 1'
#
loop_
_entity.id
_entity.type
_entity.pdbx_description
1 polymer ?
#
loop_
_entity_poly.entity_id
_entity_poly.type
_entity_poly.pdbx_seq_one_letter_code
_entity_poly.pdbx_strand_id
1 'polypeptide(L)'
;FYMKSLRGTKTAENLLKSFAGESQARGRYTYYASVAKKEGFLQISKIFLETAEQEKEHAKRFYKFLKEDLQGDAIEITASYPIALYDNTADNLKAAASGENEEWSELYPEFAKVAREEGFTEIAVAYDMISKVEKEHEKRYLKLLENVENDKVFKKDEKVLWKCSNCGFIYEGTAAPEKCPACLHPKSYFELACENY
;
A
#
# COMPACT_ATOMS: atom_id res chain seq x y z
N PHE A 1 36.21 -10.75 6.69
CA PHE A 1 34.97 -11.39 6.19
C PHE A 1 34.73 -10.88 4.78
N TYR A 2 34.91 -11.73 3.76
CA TYR A 2 34.47 -11.41 2.40
C TYR A 2 32.94 -11.42 2.41
N MET A 3 32.30 -10.27 2.27
CA MET A 3 30.89 -10.23 1.99
C MET A 3 30.64 -10.86 0.62
N LYS A 4 29.70 -11.79 0.53
CA LYS A 4 29.34 -12.45 -0.72
C LYS A 4 28.74 -11.42 -1.67
N SER A 5 29.25 -11.35 -2.91
CA SER A 5 28.73 -10.40 -3.91
C SER A 5 27.37 -10.81 -4.45
N LEU A 6 26.50 -9.83 -4.66
CA LEU A 6 25.23 -9.98 -5.37
C LEU A 6 25.38 -10.11 -6.89
N ARG A 7 26.56 -9.84 -7.42
CA ARG A 7 26.82 -9.82 -8.87
C ARG A 7 26.50 -11.17 -9.51
N GLY A 8 25.59 -11.16 -10.51
CA GLY A 8 25.18 -12.35 -11.26
C GLY A 8 24.31 -13.32 -10.46
N THR A 9 23.76 -12.91 -9.32
CA THR A 9 22.90 -13.76 -8.51
C THR A 9 21.42 -13.56 -8.84
N LYS A 10 20.61 -14.58 -8.56
CA LYS A 10 19.14 -14.50 -8.67
C LYS A 10 18.55 -13.52 -7.65
N THR A 11 19.18 -13.43 -6.47
CA THR A 11 18.80 -12.44 -5.43
C THR A 11 18.91 -11.02 -5.95
N ALA A 12 19.96 -10.67 -6.70
CA ALA A 12 20.11 -9.34 -7.29
C ALA A 12 18.99 -9.03 -8.30
N GLU A 13 18.64 -10.00 -9.17
CA GLU A 13 17.52 -9.84 -10.09
C GLU A 13 16.20 -9.65 -9.32
N ASN A 14 15.95 -10.45 -8.28
CA ASN A 14 14.74 -10.37 -7.47
C ASN A 14 14.62 -9.03 -6.74
N LEU A 15 15.73 -8.52 -6.18
CA LEU A 15 15.78 -7.19 -5.56
C LEU A 15 15.41 -6.08 -6.55
N LEU A 16 15.93 -6.14 -7.79
CA LEU A 16 15.61 -5.13 -8.81
C LEU A 16 14.15 -5.26 -9.29
N LYS A 17 13.62 -6.49 -9.41
CA LYS A 17 12.19 -6.72 -9.70
C LYS A 17 11.30 -6.15 -8.60
N SER A 18 11.67 -6.36 -7.33
CA SER A 18 10.94 -5.81 -6.18
C SER A 18 11.00 -4.29 -6.16
N PHE A 19 12.16 -3.68 -6.36
CA PHE A 19 12.30 -2.22 -6.49
C PHE A 19 11.39 -1.65 -7.58
N ALA A 20 11.33 -2.30 -8.75
CA ALA A 20 10.47 -1.87 -9.85
C ALA A 20 8.97 -2.10 -9.51
N GLY A 21 8.65 -3.23 -8.86
CA GLY A 21 7.31 -3.56 -8.37
C GLY A 21 6.76 -2.51 -7.43
N GLU A 22 7.48 -2.21 -6.35
CA GLU A 22 7.12 -1.18 -5.38
C GLU A 22 7.01 0.21 -6.01
N SER A 23 7.94 0.53 -6.92
CA SER A 23 7.94 1.84 -7.60
C SER A 23 6.71 2.03 -8.48
N GLN A 24 6.27 1.01 -9.22
CA GLN A 24 5.05 1.08 -10.02
C GLN A 24 3.79 1.03 -9.14
N ALA A 25 3.78 0.24 -8.03
CA ALA A 25 2.68 0.21 -7.07
C ALA A 25 2.46 1.59 -6.44
N ARG A 26 3.52 2.25 -6.00
CA ARG A 26 3.50 3.65 -5.55
C ARG A 26 2.85 4.57 -6.58
N GLY A 27 3.22 4.45 -7.85
CA GLY A 27 2.63 5.22 -8.95
C GLY A 27 1.13 4.98 -9.08
N ARG A 28 0.71 3.70 -9.15
CA ARG A 28 -0.70 3.31 -9.24
C ARG A 28 -1.53 3.82 -8.05
N TYR A 29 -1.04 3.67 -6.82
CA TYR A 29 -1.76 4.12 -5.62
C TYR A 29 -1.94 5.64 -5.59
N THR A 30 -0.99 6.41 -6.10
CA THR A 30 -1.15 7.85 -6.29
C THR A 30 -2.30 8.18 -7.27
N TYR A 31 -2.44 7.40 -8.33
CA TYR A 31 -3.55 7.56 -9.28
C TYR A 31 -4.88 7.12 -8.68
N TYR A 32 -4.92 6.01 -7.94
CA TYR A 32 -6.11 5.54 -7.23
C TYR A 32 -6.60 6.55 -6.20
N ALA A 33 -5.67 7.21 -5.49
CA ALA A 33 -5.98 8.30 -4.57
C ALA A 33 -6.72 9.46 -5.27
N SER A 34 -6.32 9.80 -6.51
CA SER A 34 -6.98 10.83 -7.30
C SER A 34 -8.43 10.44 -7.67
N VAL A 35 -8.66 9.17 -8.04
CA VAL A 35 -10.00 8.65 -8.33
C VAL A 35 -10.87 8.69 -7.06
N ALA A 36 -10.39 8.15 -5.94
CA ALA A 36 -11.10 8.15 -4.67
C ALA A 36 -11.48 9.57 -4.21
N LYS A 37 -10.57 10.53 -4.38
CA LYS A 37 -10.84 11.94 -4.07
C LYS A 37 -11.98 12.51 -4.93
N LYS A 38 -12.01 12.21 -6.23
CA LYS A 38 -13.06 12.68 -7.15
C LYS A 38 -14.43 12.08 -6.81
N GLU A 39 -14.45 10.81 -6.35
CA GLU A 39 -15.68 10.16 -5.90
C GLU A 39 -16.11 10.59 -4.49
N GLY A 40 -15.31 11.43 -3.80
CA GLY A 40 -15.64 11.93 -2.45
C GLY A 40 -15.19 11.02 -1.32
N PHE A 41 -14.39 9.99 -1.58
CA PHE A 41 -13.81 9.10 -0.56
C PHE A 41 -12.46 9.63 -0.07
N LEU A 42 -12.47 10.78 0.64
CA LEU A 42 -11.23 11.45 1.03
C LEU A 42 -10.36 10.64 1.98
N GLN A 43 -10.95 9.86 2.89
CA GLN A 43 -10.20 8.97 3.76
C GLN A 43 -9.48 7.88 2.94
N ILE A 44 -10.18 7.25 1.99
CA ILE A 44 -9.59 6.23 1.11
C ILE A 44 -8.48 6.83 0.27
N SER A 45 -8.68 8.05 -0.25
CA SER A 45 -7.62 8.78 -0.96
C SER A 45 -6.36 8.97 -0.11
N LYS A 46 -6.51 9.39 1.16
CA LYS A 46 -5.38 9.54 2.09
C LYS A 46 -4.68 8.20 2.35
N ILE A 47 -5.43 7.12 2.51
CA ILE A 47 -4.88 5.78 2.75
C ILE A 47 -4.08 5.29 1.55
N PHE A 48 -4.54 5.50 0.31
CA PHE A 48 -3.75 5.21 -0.88
C PHE A 48 -2.44 6.01 -0.92
N LEU A 49 -2.47 7.30 -0.58
CA LEU A 49 -1.25 8.13 -0.53
C LEU A 49 -0.29 7.68 0.57
N GLU A 50 -0.82 7.32 1.73
CA GLU A 50 -0.02 6.77 2.84
C GLU A 50 0.68 5.49 2.41
N THR A 51 -0.06 4.54 1.82
CA THR A 51 0.53 3.30 1.31
C THR A 51 1.56 3.59 0.22
N ALA A 52 1.27 4.50 -0.73
CA ALA A 52 2.24 4.91 -1.76
C ALA A 52 3.58 5.39 -1.18
N GLU A 53 3.57 6.10 -0.05
CA GLU A 53 4.82 6.51 0.62
C GLU A 53 5.48 5.34 1.37
N GLN A 54 4.73 4.34 1.83
CA GLN A 54 5.25 3.10 2.42
C GLN A 54 5.94 2.25 1.35
N GLU A 55 5.33 2.07 0.16
CA GLU A 55 5.96 1.35 -0.97
C GLU A 55 7.26 2.02 -1.44
N LYS A 56 7.33 3.33 -1.38
CA LYS A 56 8.59 4.04 -1.63
C LYS A 56 9.71 3.62 -0.66
N GLU A 57 9.40 3.41 0.62
CA GLU A 57 10.41 2.97 1.59
C GLU A 57 10.76 1.48 1.41
N HIS A 58 9.82 0.62 1.00
CA HIS A 58 10.11 -0.77 0.61
C HIS A 58 11.03 -0.80 -0.63
N ALA A 59 10.69 -0.06 -1.69
CA ALA A 59 11.53 0.10 -2.87
C ALA A 59 12.95 0.54 -2.50
N LYS A 60 13.07 1.54 -1.64
CA LYS A 60 14.35 2.06 -1.15
C LYS A 60 15.13 1.02 -0.34
N ARG A 61 14.47 0.18 0.46
CA ARG A 61 15.12 -0.90 1.22
C ARG A 61 15.75 -1.92 0.27
N PHE A 62 15.02 -2.38 -0.74
CA PHE A 62 15.53 -3.31 -1.74
C PHE A 62 16.67 -2.69 -2.56
N TYR A 63 16.52 -1.44 -2.97
CA TYR A 63 17.54 -0.75 -3.75
C TYR A 63 18.85 -0.48 -2.99
N LYS A 64 18.79 -0.30 -1.66
CA LYS A 64 19.97 -0.14 -0.84
C LYS A 64 20.87 -1.37 -0.86
N PHE A 65 20.31 -2.58 -0.81
CA PHE A 65 21.10 -3.80 -0.94
C PHE A 65 21.86 -3.87 -2.26
N LEU A 66 21.19 -3.50 -3.36
CA LEU A 66 21.84 -3.43 -4.67
C LEU A 66 22.94 -2.37 -4.72
N LYS A 67 22.65 -1.19 -4.16
CA LYS A 67 23.61 -0.06 -4.14
C LYS A 67 24.90 -0.43 -3.42
N GLU A 68 24.84 -1.16 -2.32
CA GLU A 68 26.00 -1.47 -1.49
C GLU A 68 27.09 -2.27 -2.25
N ASP A 69 26.68 -3.10 -3.21
CA ASP A 69 27.61 -3.98 -3.95
C ASP A 69 27.70 -3.65 -5.45
N LEU A 70 26.64 -3.13 -6.04
CA LEU A 70 26.49 -2.99 -7.50
C LEU A 70 26.34 -1.53 -7.95
N GLN A 71 26.75 -0.56 -7.14
CA GLN A 71 26.61 0.86 -7.50
C GLN A 71 27.32 1.18 -8.82
N GLY A 72 26.54 1.70 -9.77
CA GLY A 72 27.03 2.03 -11.12
C GLY A 72 26.83 0.93 -12.16
N ASP A 73 26.46 -0.29 -11.73
CA ASP A 73 26.13 -1.38 -12.64
C ASP A 73 24.67 -1.31 -13.11
N ALA A 74 24.38 -2.07 -14.17
CA ALA A 74 23.03 -2.33 -14.65
C ALA A 74 22.75 -3.84 -14.60
N ILE A 75 21.56 -4.23 -14.21
CA ILE A 75 21.08 -5.61 -14.20
C ILE A 75 19.92 -5.71 -15.17
N GLU A 76 20.00 -6.65 -16.12
CA GLU A 76 18.87 -6.98 -16.97
C GLU A 76 17.88 -7.88 -16.20
N ILE A 77 16.61 -7.51 -16.21
CA ILE A 77 15.53 -8.28 -15.61
C ILE A 77 14.39 -8.47 -16.60
N THR A 78 13.70 -9.60 -16.51
CA THR A 78 12.40 -9.84 -17.14
C THR A 78 11.35 -9.91 -16.05
N ALA A 79 10.35 -9.02 -16.11
CA ALA A 79 9.25 -8.96 -15.17
C ALA A 79 7.97 -8.50 -15.86
N SER A 80 6.81 -8.80 -15.28
CA SER A 80 5.52 -8.27 -15.68
C SER A 80 4.86 -7.58 -14.50
N TYR A 81 4.18 -6.47 -14.77
CA TYR A 81 3.46 -5.70 -13.76
C TYR A 81 2.04 -5.41 -14.23
N PRO A 82 1.07 -5.32 -13.31
CA PRO A 82 -0.32 -5.11 -13.68
C PRO A 82 -0.55 -3.74 -14.31
N ILE A 83 -1.34 -3.71 -15.39
CA ILE A 83 -1.89 -2.48 -15.95
C ILE A 83 -3.31 -2.35 -15.41
N ALA A 84 -3.46 -1.65 -14.30
CA ALA A 84 -4.72 -1.48 -13.61
C ALA A 84 -4.85 -0.03 -13.13
N LEU A 85 -5.74 0.70 -13.78
CA LEU A 85 -6.21 2.02 -13.37
C LEU A 85 -7.66 2.13 -13.82
N TYR A 86 -8.57 2.03 -12.85
CA TYR A 86 -10.01 2.04 -13.07
C TYR A 86 -10.61 3.41 -12.71
N ASP A 87 -11.74 3.72 -13.32
CA ASP A 87 -12.43 5.00 -13.11
C ASP A 87 -13.26 5.06 -11.81
N ASN A 88 -13.20 4.00 -11.00
CA ASN A 88 -13.91 3.92 -9.72
C ASN A 88 -13.02 3.35 -8.61
N THR A 89 -13.34 3.74 -7.39
CA THR A 89 -12.57 3.38 -6.19
C THR A 89 -12.67 1.89 -5.84
N ALA A 90 -13.82 1.26 -6.03
CA ALA A 90 -14.00 -0.16 -5.68
C ALA A 90 -13.06 -1.06 -6.50
N ASP A 91 -13.01 -0.89 -7.82
CA ASP A 91 -12.13 -1.67 -8.68
C ASP A 91 -10.64 -1.38 -8.42
N ASN A 92 -10.29 -0.13 -8.10
CA ASN A 92 -8.93 0.23 -7.72
C ASN A 92 -8.52 -0.40 -6.37
N LEU A 93 -9.41 -0.45 -5.38
CA LEU A 93 -9.18 -1.15 -4.11
C LEU A 93 -9.00 -2.66 -4.31
N LYS A 94 -9.81 -3.27 -5.18
CA LYS A 94 -9.69 -4.67 -5.54
C LYS A 94 -8.36 -4.98 -6.22
N ALA A 95 -7.95 -4.14 -7.17
CA ALA A 95 -6.67 -4.29 -7.86
C ALA A 95 -5.48 -4.10 -6.89
N ALA A 96 -5.56 -3.14 -5.96
CA ALA A 96 -4.55 -2.95 -4.92
C ALA A 96 -4.46 -4.19 -4.03
N ALA A 97 -5.59 -4.66 -3.46
CA ALA A 97 -5.62 -5.85 -2.61
C ALA A 97 -5.04 -7.10 -3.32
N SER A 98 -5.35 -7.28 -4.61
CA SER A 98 -4.80 -8.40 -5.39
C SER A 98 -3.28 -8.32 -5.56
N GLY A 99 -2.73 -7.11 -5.77
CA GLY A 99 -1.28 -6.91 -5.86
C GLY A 99 -0.58 -7.22 -4.55
N GLU A 100 -1.07 -6.68 -3.44
CA GLU A 100 -0.52 -6.97 -2.11
C GLU A 100 -0.59 -8.46 -1.79
N ASN A 101 -1.71 -9.13 -2.15
CA ASN A 101 -1.84 -10.58 -1.95
C ASN A 101 -0.76 -11.36 -2.70
N GLU A 102 -0.52 -11.07 -3.97
CA GLU A 102 0.52 -11.72 -4.77
C GLU A 102 1.91 -11.52 -4.14
N GLU A 103 2.21 -10.32 -3.64
CA GLU A 103 3.49 -10.00 -3.03
C GLU A 103 3.73 -10.79 -1.74
N TRP A 104 2.77 -10.79 -0.79
CA TRP A 104 3.00 -11.46 0.49
C TRP A 104 2.81 -12.98 0.45
N SER A 105 1.96 -13.50 -0.44
CA SER A 105 1.64 -14.94 -0.47
C SER A 105 2.54 -15.74 -1.41
N GLU A 106 3.10 -15.11 -2.45
CA GLU A 106 3.84 -15.79 -3.51
C GLU A 106 5.25 -15.20 -3.71
N LEU A 107 5.35 -13.93 -4.11
CA LEU A 107 6.61 -13.35 -4.60
C LEU A 107 7.67 -13.22 -3.50
N TYR A 108 7.35 -12.55 -2.41
CA TYR A 108 8.34 -12.27 -1.36
C TYR A 108 8.74 -13.52 -0.56
N PRO A 109 7.86 -14.48 -0.27
CA PRO A 109 8.28 -15.78 0.26
C PRO A 109 9.26 -16.53 -0.64
N GLU A 110 9.02 -16.56 -1.96
CA GLU A 110 9.94 -17.22 -2.90
C GLU A 110 11.27 -16.45 -3.00
N PHE A 111 11.25 -15.11 -3.04
CA PHE A 111 12.46 -14.31 -3.06
C PHE A 111 13.28 -14.43 -1.78
N ALA A 112 12.61 -14.54 -0.62
CA ALA A 112 13.27 -14.82 0.65
C ALA A 112 13.97 -16.20 0.65
N LYS A 113 13.31 -17.21 0.09
CA LYS A 113 13.88 -18.56 -0.06
C LYS A 113 15.13 -18.54 -0.93
N VAL A 114 15.06 -17.93 -2.12
CA VAL A 114 16.21 -17.78 -3.03
C VAL A 114 17.36 -17.06 -2.35
N ALA A 115 17.08 -15.97 -1.64
CA ALA A 115 18.11 -15.23 -0.92
C ALA A 115 18.80 -16.08 0.16
N ARG A 116 18.07 -16.95 0.88
CA ARG A 116 18.65 -17.90 1.84
C ARG A 116 19.53 -18.95 1.14
N GLU A 117 19.04 -19.54 0.06
CA GLU A 117 19.79 -20.54 -0.71
C GLU A 117 21.09 -19.95 -1.27
N GLU A 118 21.07 -18.70 -1.69
CA GLU A 118 22.24 -17.96 -2.13
C GLU A 118 23.07 -17.36 -0.97
N GLY A 119 22.67 -17.57 0.29
CA GLY A 119 23.44 -17.16 1.48
C GLY A 119 23.30 -15.69 1.88
N PHE A 120 22.27 -14.98 1.41
CA PHE A 120 21.97 -13.59 1.73
C PHE A 120 20.88 -13.50 2.82
N THR A 121 21.21 -13.93 4.03
CA THR A 121 20.26 -14.05 5.15
C THR A 121 19.59 -12.71 5.51
N GLU A 122 20.32 -11.60 5.49
CA GLU A 122 19.75 -10.29 5.81
C GLU A 122 18.69 -9.86 4.77
N ILE A 123 18.92 -10.14 3.50
CA ILE A 123 17.99 -9.86 2.42
C ILE A 123 16.74 -10.73 2.57
N ALA A 124 16.90 -12.00 2.90
CA ALA A 124 15.78 -12.91 3.15
C ALA A 124 14.92 -12.42 4.31
N VAL A 125 15.52 -11.98 5.41
CA VAL A 125 14.80 -11.40 6.54
C VAL A 125 14.04 -10.13 6.13
N ALA A 126 14.62 -9.28 5.29
CA ALA A 126 13.92 -8.10 4.78
C ALA A 126 12.66 -8.47 3.99
N TYR A 127 12.74 -9.45 3.10
CA TYR A 127 11.57 -9.98 2.38
C TYR A 127 10.50 -10.53 3.34
N ASP A 128 10.89 -11.33 4.34
CA ASP A 128 9.94 -11.87 5.32
C ASP A 128 9.22 -10.78 6.11
N MET A 129 9.92 -9.68 6.43
CA MET A 129 9.31 -8.59 7.20
C MET A 129 8.42 -7.72 6.34
N ILE A 130 8.85 -7.37 5.13
CA ILE A 130 8.03 -6.59 4.18
C ILE A 130 6.78 -7.40 3.80
N SER A 131 6.90 -8.69 3.51
CA SER A 131 5.75 -9.57 3.25
C SER A 131 4.65 -9.47 4.32
N LYS A 132 5.00 -9.27 5.60
CA LYS A 132 4.01 -9.06 6.67
C LYS A 132 3.32 -7.71 6.57
N VAL A 133 4.00 -6.70 6.07
CA VAL A 133 3.43 -5.37 5.84
C VAL A 133 2.42 -5.44 4.70
N GLU A 134 2.76 -6.10 3.58
CA GLU A 134 1.87 -6.23 2.41
C GLU A 134 0.59 -7.00 2.77
N LYS A 135 0.68 -7.97 3.68
CA LYS A 135 -0.50 -8.65 4.22
C LYS A 135 -1.44 -7.70 5.00
N GLU A 136 -0.92 -6.74 5.74
CA GLU A 136 -1.75 -5.73 6.42
C GLU A 136 -2.27 -4.67 5.43
N HIS A 137 -1.53 -4.34 4.37
CA HIS A 137 -2.01 -3.50 3.28
C HIS A 137 -3.20 -4.14 2.57
N GLU A 138 -3.11 -5.42 2.18
CA GLU A 138 -4.22 -6.18 1.60
C GLU A 138 -5.46 -6.15 2.51
N LYS A 139 -5.29 -6.53 3.76
CA LYS A 139 -6.39 -6.55 4.75
C LYS A 139 -7.08 -5.19 4.86
N ARG A 140 -6.31 -4.11 4.86
CA ARG A 140 -6.81 -2.74 4.89
C ARG A 140 -7.61 -2.42 3.62
N TYR A 141 -7.09 -2.74 2.44
CA TYR A 141 -7.78 -2.52 1.18
C TYR A 141 -9.06 -3.35 1.04
N LEU A 142 -9.05 -4.60 1.45
CA LEU A 142 -10.26 -5.44 1.47
C LEU A 142 -11.33 -4.88 2.41
N LYS A 143 -10.94 -4.34 3.57
CA LYS A 143 -11.91 -3.71 4.48
C LYS A 143 -12.49 -2.41 3.92
N LEU A 144 -11.69 -1.62 3.23
CA LEU A 144 -12.17 -0.43 2.54
C LEU A 144 -13.10 -0.78 1.37
N LEU A 145 -12.76 -1.82 0.61
CA LEU A 145 -13.59 -2.35 -0.47
C LEU A 145 -14.96 -2.80 0.06
N GLU A 146 -14.98 -3.61 1.12
CA GLU A 146 -16.22 -4.03 1.79
C GLU A 146 -17.09 -2.82 2.19
N ASN A 147 -16.47 -1.77 2.74
CA ASN A 147 -17.20 -0.57 3.12
C ASN A 147 -17.79 0.18 1.91
N VAL A 148 -17.06 0.25 0.80
CA VAL A 148 -17.54 0.90 -0.44
C VAL A 148 -18.69 0.10 -1.04
N GLU A 149 -18.53 -1.21 -1.22
CA GLU A 149 -19.53 -2.07 -1.84
C GLU A 149 -20.85 -2.17 -1.04
N ASN A 150 -20.78 -2.04 0.29
CA ASN A 150 -21.93 -2.13 1.18
C ASN A 150 -22.48 -0.77 1.63
N ASP A 151 -22.06 0.34 1.03
CA ASP A 151 -22.45 1.71 1.43
C ASP A 151 -22.18 2.00 2.93
N LYS A 152 -21.04 1.51 3.44
CA LYS A 152 -20.64 1.62 4.85
C LYS A 152 -19.52 2.65 5.09
N VAL A 153 -19.10 3.38 4.07
CA VAL A 153 -18.03 4.41 4.23
C VAL A 153 -18.51 5.53 5.15
N PHE A 154 -19.71 6.05 4.91
CA PHE A 154 -20.30 7.17 5.67
C PHE A 154 -21.50 6.75 6.50
N LYS A 155 -21.75 5.44 6.66
CA LYS A 155 -22.87 4.88 7.40
C LYS A 155 -22.45 3.62 8.14
N LYS A 156 -22.96 3.41 9.33
CA LYS A 156 -22.76 2.21 10.15
C LYS A 156 -24.10 1.70 10.68
N ASP A 157 -24.12 0.46 11.11
CA ASP A 157 -25.33 -0.16 11.66
C ASP A 157 -25.66 0.37 13.06
N GLU A 158 -24.62 0.76 13.81
CA GLU A 158 -24.72 1.34 15.14
C GLU A 158 -24.23 2.79 15.16
N LYS A 159 -24.55 3.52 16.23
CA LYS A 159 -24.00 4.85 16.45
C LYS A 159 -22.51 4.76 16.68
N VAL A 160 -21.77 5.61 15.97
CA VAL A 160 -20.32 5.75 16.07
C VAL A 160 -19.94 7.23 16.12
N LEU A 161 -18.71 7.50 16.51
CA LEU A 161 -18.18 8.87 16.47
C LEU A 161 -17.58 9.15 15.10
N TRP A 162 -18.12 10.15 14.44
CA TRP A 162 -17.63 10.71 13.17
C TRP A 162 -16.80 11.95 13.44
N LYS A 163 -15.60 12.02 12.88
CA LYS A 163 -14.70 13.17 12.97
C LYS A 163 -14.59 13.85 11.61
N CYS A 164 -14.83 15.15 11.58
CA CYS A 164 -14.52 15.97 10.42
C CYS A 164 -13.00 16.16 10.32
N SER A 165 -12.36 15.60 9.29
CA SER A 165 -10.92 15.68 9.10
C SER A 165 -10.41 17.09 8.75
N ASN A 166 -11.32 18.03 8.42
CA ASN A 166 -10.94 19.42 8.17
C ASN A 166 -10.85 20.27 9.45
N CYS A 167 -11.81 20.14 10.39
CA CYS A 167 -11.87 21.03 11.55
C CYS A 167 -11.89 20.32 12.91
N GLY A 168 -11.90 18.96 12.92
CA GLY A 168 -11.89 18.18 14.17
C GLY A 168 -13.25 18.04 14.84
N PHE A 169 -14.34 18.58 14.27
CA PHE A 169 -15.68 18.43 14.85
C PHE A 169 -16.06 16.95 14.97
N ILE A 170 -16.59 16.55 16.13
CA ILE A 170 -17.04 15.20 16.44
C ILE A 170 -18.58 15.16 16.44
N TYR A 171 -19.13 14.14 15.77
CA TYR A 171 -20.56 13.89 15.72
C TYR A 171 -20.84 12.42 16.03
N GLU A 172 -21.83 12.15 16.89
CA GLU A 172 -22.30 10.78 17.17
C GLU A 172 -23.57 10.47 16.38
N GLY A 173 -23.55 9.39 15.61
CA GLY A 173 -24.69 8.94 14.83
C GLY A 173 -24.38 7.71 14.00
N THR A 174 -25.43 7.12 13.41
CA THR A 174 -25.30 5.97 12.49
C THR A 174 -24.78 6.37 11.11
N ALA A 175 -24.85 7.65 10.74
CA ALA A 175 -24.34 8.18 9.48
C ALA A 175 -23.62 9.50 9.69
N ALA A 176 -22.60 9.76 8.89
CA ALA A 176 -21.93 11.05 8.86
C ALA A 176 -22.90 12.15 8.38
N PRO A 177 -22.84 13.36 8.95
CA PRO A 177 -23.64 14.49 8.47
C PRO A 177 -23.34 14.82 7.01
N GLU A 178 -24.36 15.19 6.21
CA GLU A 178 -24.16 15.62 4.83
C GLU A 178 -23.24 16.85 4.72
N LYS A 179 -23.23 17.67 5.78
CA LYS A 179 -22.41 18.86 5.89
C LYS A 179 -21.97 19.06 7.33
N CYS A 180 -20.68 19.35 7.53
CA CYS A 180 -20.17 19.65 8.85
C CYS A 180 -20.79 20.93 9.42
N PRO A 181 -21.46 20.90 10.60
CA PRO A 181 -22.09 22.10 11.15
C PRO A 181 -21.07 23.16 11.61
N ALA A 182 -19.82 22.78 11.86
CA ALA A 182 -18.81 23.72 12.34
C ALA A 182 -18.05 24.43 11.19
N CYS A 183 -17.76 23.73 10.07
CA CYS A 183 -16.92 24.31 9.00
C CYS A 183 -17.53 24.21 7.61
N LEU A 184 -18.75 23.70 7.49
CA LEU A 184 -19.55 23.60 6.27
C LEU A 184 -18.98 22.71 5.15
N HIS A 185 -17.90 21.96 5.42
CA HIS A 185 -17.38 20.98 4.47
C HIS A 185 -18.35 19.79 4.30
N PRO A 186 -18.41 19.17 3.11
CA PRO A 186 -19.33 18.07 2.84
C PRO A 186 -18.95 16.79 3.61
N LYS A 187 -19.86 15.80 3.62
CA LYS A 187 -19.67 14.52 4.32
C LYS A 187 -18.41 13.76 3.92
N SER A 188 -17.88 14.00 2.73
CA SER A 188 -16.61 13.43 2.27
C SER A 188 -15.43 13.68 3.22
N TYR A 189 -15.51 14.71 4.05
CA TYR A 189 -14.51 15.03 5.07
C TYR A 189 -14.67 14.27 6.38
N PHE A 190 -15.73 13.47 6.55
CA PHE A 190 -15.91 12.68 7.75
C PHE A 190 -15.21 11.32 7.65
N GLU A 191 -14.64 10.91 8.74
CA GLU A 191 -14.03 9.60 8.97
C GLU A 191 -14.40 9.13 10.39
N LEU A 192 -14.24 7.85 10.69
CA LEU A 192 -14.43 7.37 12.07
C LEU A 192 -13.41 8.05 12.99
N ALA A 193 -13.88 8.53 14.14
CA ALA A 193 -12.97 9.05 15.15
C ALA A 193 -12.13 7.89 15.72
N CYS A 194 -10.84 8.09 15.80
CA CYS A 194 -9.90 7.14 16.38
C CYS A 194 -8.98 7.89 17.35
N GLU A 195 -8.79 7.33 18.52
CA GLU A 195 -7.80 7.78 19.50
C GLU A 195 -6.56 6.88 19.33
N ASN A 196 -5.50 7.43 18.75
CA ASN A 196 -4.24 6.71 18.47
C ASN A 196 -3.02 7.39 19.09
N TYR A 197 -3.21 8.05 20.21
CA TYR A 197 -2.20 8.76 21.00
C TYR A 197 -2.23 8.35 22.46
#